data_bd4bc132ca61fa48a6df33db52c565ca
#
_entry.id   bd4bc132ca61fa48a6df33db52c565ca
#
_cell.length_a   1.000
_cell.length_b   1.000
_cell.length_c   1.000
_cell.angle_alpha   90.00
_cell.angle_beta   90.00
_cell.angle_gamma   90.00
#
_symmetry.space_group_name_H-M   'P 1'
#
loop_
_entity.id
_entity.type
_entity.pdbx_description
1 polymer ?
#
loop_
_entity_poly.entity_id
_entity_poly.type
_entity_poly.pdbx_seq_one_letter_code
_entity_poly.pdbx_strand_id
1 'polypeptide(L)'
;MRLIINEQKIKRNKKIASIFTIASLAVLAAGLVFAFRPTMLLWSYVALVVGFVLTQFSMYFSSRFSRSPRYDEVMNKALETIRGDYNFYVYMTPVPNLLLGPNKFYALHPVITPGTISYENGKWKEKGRGIMMRIVGQEGLGNPSKELSVQIQGLQDYLNENGMPYTEQPQIEPLLVILTDKTKFGELNDAPIQIVNINELKRTIRRLDRENPEGAISEGKLEEIKSILG
;
A
#
# COMPACT_ATOMS: atom_id res chain seq x y z
N MET A 1 4.96 21.00 -0.90
CA MET A 1 5.09 19.61 -0.41
C MET A 1 6.50 19.10 -0.66
N ARG A 2 7.11 18.42 0.30
CA ARG A 2 8.43 17.76 0.16
C ARG A 2 8.21 16.25 0.05
N LEU A 3 8.90 15.60 -0.90
CA LEU A 3 8.85 14.15 -1.10
C LEU A 3 10.12 13.51 -0.51
N ILE A 4 9.95 12.49 0.33
CA ILE A 4 11.04 11.77 1.02
C ILE A 4 10.86 10.27 0.75
N ILE A 5 11.81 9.66 0.03
CA ILE A 5 11.68 8.28 -0.48
C ILE A 5 12.84 7.42 0.00
N ASN A 6 12.55 6.21 0.44
CA ASN A 6 13.55 5.18 0.70
C ASN A 6 13.94 4.45 -0.61
N GLU A 7 14.78 5.09 -1.41
CA GLU A 7 15.29 4.54 -2.67
C GLU A 7 16.00 3.18 -2.49
N GLN A 8 16.72 3.00 -1.39
CA GLN A 8 17.44 1.76 -1.11
C GLN A 8 16.46 0.59 -0.92
N LYS A 9 15.40 0.81 -0.14
CA LYS A 9 14.35 -0.21 0.08
C LYS A 9 13.64 -0.57 -1.22
N ILE A 10 13.34 0.43 -2.05
CA ILE A 10 12.71 0.21 -3.37
C ILE A 10 13.63 -0.61 -4.28
N LYS A 11 14.89 -0.21 -4.43
CA LYS A 11 15.88 -0.92 -5.26
C LYS A 11 16.08 -2.37 -4.79
N ARG A 12 16.21 -2.57 -3.47
CA ARG A 12 16.34 -3.90 -2.88
C ARG A 12 15.12 -4.77 -3.18
N ASN A 13 13.92 -4.27 -2.95
CA ASN A 13 12.69 -5.04 -3.15
C ASN A 13 12.40 -5.30 -4.64
N LYS A 14 12.77 -4.38 -5.54
CA LYS A 14 12.75 -4.61 -6.99
C LYS A 14 13.68 -5.76 -7.39
N LYS A 15 14.89 -5.83 -6.81
CA LYS A 15 15.83 -6.93 -7.03
C LYS A 15 15.26 -8.26 -6.51
N ILE A 16 14.63 -8.26 -5.32
CA ILE A 16 13.95 -9.42 -4.76
C ILE A 16 12.84 -9.90 -5.71
N ALA A 17 12.00 -9.01 -6.23
CA ALA A 17 10.98 -9.33 -7.23
C ALA A 17 11.58 -10.06 -8.44
N SER A 18 12.66 -9.53 -8.99
CA SER A 18 13.35 -10.14 -10.16
C SER A 18 13.91 -11.52 -9.84
N ILE A 19 14.51 -11.72 -8.65
CA ILE A 19 15.02 -13.01 -8.21
C ILE A 19 13.90 -14.04 -8.10
N PHE A 20 12.77 -13.70 -7.46
CA PHE A 20 11.62 -14.60 -7.36
C PHE A 20 11.02 -14.92 -8.73
N THR A 21 10.98 -13.95 -9.65
CA THR A 21 10.51 -14.19 -11.03
C THR A 21 11.38 -15.22 -11.74
N ILE A 22 12.70 -15.05 -11.70
CA ILE A 22 13.64 -15.96 -12.37
C ILE A 22 13.61 -17.35 -11.70
N ALA A 23 13.61 -17.39 -10.36
CA ALA A 23 13.54 -18.65 -9.62
C ALA A 23 12.25 -19.43 -9.90
N SER A 24 11.09 -18.75 -9.91
CA SER A 24 9.80 -19.38 -10.23
C SER A 24 9.81 -19.98 -11.65
N LEU A 25 10.31 -19.22 -12.61
CA LEU A 25 10.40 -19.67 -14.01
C LEU A 25 11.33 -20.89 -14.15
N ALA A 26 12.50 -20.87 -13.49
CA ALA A 26 13.44 -21.99 -13.49
C ALA A 26 12.84 -23.27 -12.87
N VAL A 27 12.16 -23.12 -11.72
CA VAL A 27 11.49 -24.26 -11.04
C VAL A 27 10.37 -24.85 -11.89
N LEU A 28 9.53 -23.99 -12.51
CA LEU A 28 8.45 -24.44 -13.38
C LEU A 28 8.99 -25.14 -14.64
N ALA A 29 10.07 -24.63 -15.24
CA ALA A 29 10.74 -25.25 -16.37
C ALA A 29 11.33 -26.62 -16.00
N ALA A 30 11.98 -26.73 -14.85
CA ALA A 30 12.48 -28.01 -14.35
C ALA A 30 11.33 -29.02 -14.10
N GLY A 31 10.22 -28.55 -13.51
CA GLY A 31 9.00 -29.35 -13.32
C GLY A 31 8.43 -29.88 -14.65
N LEU A 32 8.46 -29.05 -15.68
CA LEU A 32 8.03 -29.48 -17.03
C LEU A 32 8.93 -30.59 -17.57
N VAL A 33 10.26 -30.48 -17.41
CA VAL A 33 11.20 -31.52 -17.83
C VAL A 33 10.97 -32.82 -17.05
N PHE A 34 10.71 -32.75 -15.75
CA PHE A 34 10.38 -33.93 -14.92
C PHE A 34 9.09 -34.61 -15.35
N ALA A 35 8.10 -33.84 -15.84
CA ALA A 35 6.83 -34.40 -16.31
C ALA A 35 6.97 -35.40 -17.48
N PHE A 36 8.03 -35.28 -18.29
CA PHE A 36 8.31 -36.21 -19.39
C PHE A 36 8.99 -37.51 -18.93
N ARG A 37 9.30 -37.65 -17.64
CA ARG A 37 9.93 -38.86 -17.09
C ARG A 37 8.99 -39.54 -16.11
N PRO A 38 8.43 -40.72 -16.40
CA PRO A 38 7.45 -41.40 -15.54
C PRO A 38 7.94 -41.60 -14.10
N THR A 39 9.24 -41.86 -13.91
CA THR A 39 9.87 -42.04 -12.59
C THR A 39 9.98 -40.75 -11.77
N MET A 40 9.81 -39.58 -12.40
CA MET A 40 9.97 -38.27 -11.77
C MET A 40 8.66 -37.47 -11.71
N LEU A 41 7.51 -38.10 -11.98
CA LEU A 41 6.21 -37.44 -11.98
C LEU A 41 5.88 -36.75 -10.65
N LEU A 42 6.22 -37.36 -9.53
CA LEU A 42 6.04 -36.74 -8.21
C LEU A 42 6.81 -35.42 -8.08
N TRP A 43 8.05 -35.38 -8.56
CA TRP A 43 8.89 -34.19 -8.52
C TRP A 43 8.35 -33.06 -9.44
N SER A 44 7.67 -33.43 -10.53
CA SER A 44 6.96 -32.47 -11.37
C SER A 44 5.83 -31.76 -10.60
N TYR A 45 5.02 -32.48 -9.83
CA TYR A 45 3.99 -31.88 -8.99
C TYR A 45 4.57 -30.99 -7.90
N VAL A 46 5.65 -31.44 -7.24
CA VAL A 46 6.35 -30.61 -6.23
C VAL A 46 6.86 -29.32 -6.86
N ALA A 47 7.50 -29.40 -8.03
CA ALA A 47 8.01 -28.22 -8.74
C ALA A 47 6.88 -27.25 -9.13
N LEU A 48 5.72 -27.78 -9.54
CA LEU A 48 4.55 -26.96 -9.87
C LEU A 48 4.06 -26.17 -8.64
N VAL A 49 3.91 -26.84 -7.50
CA VAL A 49 3.48 -26.18 -6.25
C VAL A 49 4.49 -25.12 -5.80
N VAL A 50 5.78 -25.48 -5.77
CA VAL A 50 6.86 -24.56 -5.37
C VAL A 50 6.95 -23.39 -6.33
N GLY A 51 6.90 -23.65 -7.63
CA GLY A 51 6.93 -22.60 -8.68
C GLY A 51 5.72 -21.66 -8.56
N PHE A 52 4.53 -22.21 -8.27
CA PHE A 52 3.34 -21.39 -8.03
C PHE A 52 3.51 -20.46 -6.82
N VAL A 53 4.00 -20.98 -5.70
CA VAL A 53 4.25 -20.18 -4.48
C VAL A 53 5.28 -19.08 -4.76
N LEU A 54 6.40 -19.40 -5.42
CA LEU A 54 7.40 -18.41 -5.81
C LEU A 54 6.83 -17.34 -6.74
N THR A 55 5.91 -17.71 -7.64
CA THR A 55 5.21 -16.76 -8.51
C THR A 55 4.35 -15.79 -7.69
N GLN A 56 3.65 -16.25 -6.65
CA GLN A 56 2.88 -15.36 -5.77
C GLN A 56 3.78 -14.32 -5.09
N PHE A 57 4.94 -14.73 -4.57
CA PHE A 57 5.91 -13.79 -4.00
C PHE A 57 6.44 -12.80 -5.05
N SER A 58 6.77 -13.30 -6.24
CA SER A 58 7.20 -12.44 -7.34
C SER A 58 6.16 -11.37 -7.67
N MET A 59 4.89 -11.75 -7.79
CA MET A 59 3.79 -10.83 -8.08
C MET A 59 3.58 -9.80 -6.98
N TYR A 60 3.64 -10.21 -5.71
CA TYR A 60 3.53 -9.31 -4.56
C TYR A 60 4.59 -8.20 -4.59
N PHE A 61 5.85 -8.56 -4.81
CA PHE A 61 6.93 -7.57 -4.86
C PHE A 61 6.89 -6.74 -6.15
N SER A 62 6.55 -7.36 -7.30
CA SER A 62 6.52 -6.67 -8.59
C SER A 62 5.41 -5.63 -8.66
N SER A 63 4.22 -5.91 -8.14
CA SER A 63 3.10 -4.99 -8.16
C SER A 63 3.40 -3.70 -7.37
N ARG A 64 4.19 -3.80 -6.31
CA ARG A 64 4.52 -2.69 -5.42
C ARG A 64 5.77 -1.92 -5.83
N PHE A 65 6.80 -2.62 -6.30
CA PHE A 65 8.13 -2.02 -6.47
C PHE A 65 8.63 -1.98 -7.92
N SER A 66 8.09 -2.81 -8.83
CA SER A 66 8.55 -2.88 -10.23
C SER A 66 7.59 -2.26 -11.23
N ARG A 67 6.38 -1.94 -10.81
CA ARG A 67 5.38 -1.30 -11.66
C ARG A 67 5.83 0.12 -12.07
N SER A 68 5.45 0.54 -13.28
CA SER A 68 5.64 1.91 -13.75
C SER A 68 4.32 2.44 -14.36
N PRO A 69 3.79 3.59 -13.89
CA PRO A 69 4.21 4.29 -12.69
C PRO A 69 3.88 3.49 -11.41
N ARG A 70 4.70 3.65 -10.36
CA ARG A 70 4.41 3.10 -9.03
C ARG A 70 3.24 3.83 -8.38
N TYR A 71 2.62 3.21 -7.39
CA TYR A 71 1.48 3.79 -6.67
C TYR A 71 1.83 5.12 -5.97
N ASP A 72 3.01 5.17 -5.35
CA ASP A 72 3.54 6.36 -4.71
C ASP A 72 3.81 7.49 -5.71
N GLU A 73 4.29 7.18 -6.91
CA GLU A 73 4.50 8.16 -7.99
C GLU A 73 3.17 8.79 -8.45
N VAL A 74 2.12 7.96 -8.58
CA VAL A 74 0.78 8.45 -8.94
C VAL A 74 0.22 9.36 -7.86
N MET A 75 0.33 8.97 -6.57
CA MET A 75 -0.12 9.79 -5.46
C MET A 75 0.71 11.07 -5.31
N ASN A 76 2.04 10.99 -5.48
CA ASN A 76 2.89 12.16 -5.46
C ASN A 76 2.46 13.19 -6.51
N LYS A 77 2.22 12.75 -7.75
CA LYS A 77 1.74 13.63 -8.83
C LYS A 77 0.41 14.30 -8.49
N ALA A 78 -0.52 13.58 -7.85
CA ALA A 78 -1.80 14.13 -7.43
C ALA A 78 -1.66 15.18 -6.30
N LEU A 79 -0.65 15.02 -5.45
CA LEU A 79 -0.37 15.88 -4.30
C LEU A 79 0.62 17.01 -4.60
N GLU A 80 1.36 16.95 -5.70
CA GLU A 80 2.45 17.89 -6.03
C GLU A 80 2.07 19.36 -5.88
N THR A 81 0.86 19.70 -6.23
CA THR A 81 0.36 21.09 -6.17
C THR A 81 -0.34 21.44 -4.85
N ILE A 82 -0.26 20.59 -3.82
CA ILE A 82 -0.82 20.92 -2.51
C ILE A 82 0.00 22.04 -1.87
N ARG A 83 -0.70 23.13 -1.43
CA ARG A 83 -0.05 24.27 -0.78
C ARG A 83 -0.06 24.06 0.73
N GLY A 84 1.05 24.38 1.40
CA GLY A 84 1.25 24.21 2.83
C GLY A 84 2.48 23.37 3.14
N ASP A 85 2.77 23.20 4.42
CA ASP A 85 3.88 22.38 4.89
C ASP A 85 3.44 20.90 4.97
N TYR A 86 3.60 20.21 3.85
CA TYR A 86 3.32 18.79 3.73
C TYR A 86 4.60 18.02 3.38
N ASN A 87 4.83 16.91 4.07
CA ASN A 87 5.91 15.98 3.78
C ASN A 87 5.33 14.60 3.44
N PHE A 88 5.65 14.09 2.25
CA PHE A 88 5.19 12.78 1.80
C PHE A 88 6.34 11.77 1.94
N TYR A 89 6.21 10.88 2.91
CA TYR A 89 7.16 9.81 3.22
C TYR A 89 6.77 8.52 2.51
N VAL A 90 7.67 8.01 1.67
CA VAL A 90 7.46 6.78 0.89
C VAL A 90 8.43 5.70 1.34
N TYR A 91 7.90 4.63 1.93
CA TYR A 91 8.65 3.50 2.49
C TYR A 91 9.69 3.85 3.57
N MET A 92 9.60 5.03 4.16
CA MET A 92 10.47 5.47 5.26
C MET A 92 10.00 4.95 6.62
N THR A 93 8.71 4.77 6.78
CA THR A 93 8.03 4.43 8.03
C THR A 93 7.30 3.09 7.92
N PRO A 94 6.73 2.56 9.03
CA PRO A 94 5.84 1.40 8.99
C PRO A 94 4.61 1.59 8.09
N VAL A 95 4.13 2.83 7.94
CA VAL A 95 3.12 3.19 6.93
C VAL A 95 3.83 3.47 5.60
N PRO A 96 3.63 2.64 4.55
CA PRO A 96 4.37 2.78 3.29
C PRO A 96 4.21 4.12 2.58
N ASN A 97 3.04 4.75 2.71
CA ASN A 97 2.73 6.04 2.10
C ASN A 97 2.11 6.92 3.18
N LEU A 98 2.97 7.66 3.89
CA LEU A 98 2.59 8.54 4.99
C LEU A 98 2.70 9.99 4.53
N LEU A 99 1.59 10.73 4.60
CA LEU A 99 1.62 12.17 4.38
C LEU A 99 1.51 12.87 5.73
N LEU A 100 2.52 13.64 6.09
CA LEU A 100 2.50 14.56 7.22
C LEU A 100 1.93 15.88 6.75
N GLY A 101 0.79 16.27 7.30
CA GLY A 101 0.16 17.57 7.11
C GLY A 101 0.36 18.50 8.31
N PRO A 102 -0.14 19.73 8.25
CA PRO A 102 -0.01 20.71 9.33
C PRO A 102 -0.76 20.33 10.60
N ASN A 103 -1.81 19.50 10.49
CA ASN A 103 -2.70 19.19 11.61
C ASN A 103 -2.67 17.72 12.02
N LYS A 104 -2.36 16.81 11.09
CA LYS A 104 -2.40 15.37 11.32
C LYS A 104 -1.58 14.59 10.30
N PHE A 105 -1.40 13.32 10.56
CA PHE A 105 -0.91 12.36 9.57
C PHE A 105 -2.04 11.79 8.71
N TYR A 106 -1.72 11.43 7.48
CA TYR A 106 -2.58 10.67 6.58
C TYR A 106 -1.90 9.38 6.18
N ALA A 107 -2.47 8.24 6.58
CA ALA A 107 -2.02 6.92 6.15
C ALA A 107 -2.72 6.56 4.82
N LEU A 108 -2.00 6.71 3.71
CA LEU A 108 -2.55 6.52 2.37
C LEU A 108 -2.39 5.07 1.90
N HIS A 109 -3.51 4.35 1.72
CA HIS A 109 -3.51 2.99 1.20
C HIS A 109 -4.00 2.97 -0.25
N PRO A 110 -3.09 2.80 -1.23
CA PRO A 110 -3.45 2.81 -2.65
C PRO A 110 -4.12 1.50 -3.05
N VAL A 111 -5.20 1.59 -3.81
CA VAL A 111 -5.92 0.45 -4.37
C VAL A 111 -6.14 0.65 -5.87
N ILE A 112 -5.87 -0.42 -6.63
CA ILE A 112 -6.26 -0.53 -8.05
C ILE A 112 -7.13 -1.76 -8.20
N THR A 113 -8.40 -1.55 -8.38
CA THR A 113 -9.32 -2.62 -8.75
C THR A 113 -10.32 -2.13 -9.80
N PRO A 114 -10.49 -2.87 -10.90
CA PRO A 114 -11.45 -2.49 -11.94
C PRO A 114 -12.90 -2.86 -11.59
N GLY A 115 -13.13 -3.46 -10.42
CA GLY A 115 -14.43 -3.94 -9.98
C GLY A 115 -15.22 -2.94 -9.14
N THR A 116 -16.29 -3.41 -8.54
CA THR A 116 -17.10 -2.66 -7.58
C THR A 116 -16.62 -2.97 -6.17
N ILE A 117 -16.26 -1.95 -5.42
CA ILE A 117 -15.92 -2.02 -4.00
C ILE A 117 -17.16 -1.71 -3.17
N SER A 118 -17.47 -2.55 -2.20
CA SER A 118 -18.50 -2.31 -1.19
C SER A 118 -18.02 -2.74 0.20
N TYR A 119 -18.67 -2.21 1.23
CA TYR A 119 -18.49 -2.61 2.61
C TYR A 119 -19.85 -3.04 3.16
N GLU A 120 -20.01 -4.34 3.37
CA GLU A 120 -21.29 -4.94 3.76
C GLU A 120 -21.06 -5.95 4.88
N ASN A 121 -21.89 -5.88 5.94
CA ASN A 121 -21.81 -6.78 7.10
C ASN A 121 -20.41 -6.84 7.74
N GLY A 122 -19.77 -5.69 7.90
CA GLY A 122 -18.44 -5.59 8.53
C GLY A 122 -17.29 -6.10 7.66
N LYS A 123 -17.50 -6.31 6.36
CA LYS A 123 -16.49 -6.88 5.45
C LYS A 123 -16.39 -6.09 4.15
N TRP A 124 -15.15 -5.89 3.72
CA TRP A 124 -14.85 -5.40 2.38
C TRP A 124 -15.17 -6.46 1.34
N LYS A 125 -15.85 -6.08 0.27
CA LYS A 125 -16.19 -6.94 -0.86
C LYS A 125 -15.74 -6.30 -2.16
N GLU A 126 -15.25 -7.13 -3.06
CA GLU A 126 -14.89 -6.76 -4.42
C GLU A 126 -15.70 -7.62 -5.39
N LYS A 127 -16.56 -7.00 -6.21
CA LYS A 127 -17.36 -7.65 -7.25
C LYS A 127 -16.88 -7.23 -8.64
N GLY A 128 -17.08 -8.10 -9.65
CA GLY A 128 -16.76 -7.79 -11.05
C GLY A 128 -15.31 -8.02 -11.47
N ARG A 129 -14.47 -8.57 -10.57
CA ARG A 129 -13.13 -9.04 -10.92
C ARG A 129 -13.23 -10.47 -11.46
N GLY A 130 -12.79 -10.66 -12.70
CA GLY A 130 -12.78 -11.99 -13.33
C GLY A 130 -11.94 -13.01 -12.54
N ILE A 131 -12.33 -14.30 -12.57
CA ILE A 131 -11.62 -15.40 -11.87
C ILE A 131 -10.15 -15.45 -12.30
N MET A 132 -9.85 -15.25 -13.59
CA MET A 132 -8.48 -15.19 -14.10
C MET A 132 -7.65 -14.10 -13.42
N MET A 133 -8.20 -12.91 -13.19
CA MET A 133 -7.48 -11.82 -12.49
C MET A 133 -7.22 -12.13 -11.02
N ARG A 134 -8.05 -12.97 -10.38
CA ARG A 134 -7.83 -13.44 -9.01
C ARG A 134 -6.69 -14.45 -8.93
N ILE A 135 -6.52 -15.28 -9.96
CA ILE A 135 -5.50 -16.34 -9.99
C ILE A 135 -4.17 -15.80 -10.52
N VAL A 136 -4.19 -14.94 -11.55
CA VAL A 136 -3.00 -14.47 -12.29
C VAL A 136 -2.42 -13.17 -11.72
N GLY A 137 -2.85 -12.72 -10.54
CA GLY A 137 -1.92 -11.89 -9.78
C GLY A 137 -2.11 -10.40 -9.75
N GLN A 138 -3.31 -9.90 -9.80
CA GLN A 138 -3.50 -8.59 -9.15
C GLN A 138 -3.91 -8.84 -7.70
N GLU A 139 -3.25 -8.18 -6.76
CA GLU A 139 -3.69 -8.16 -5.36
C GLU A 139 -5.16 -7.74 -5.34
N GLY A 140 -6.00 -8.53 -4.65
CA GLY A 140 -7.38 -8.14 -4.39
C GLY A 140 -7.44 -7.00 -3.40
N LEU A 141 -8.64 -6.46 -3.20
CA LEU A 141 -8.88 -5.44 -2.19
C LEU A 141 -8.41 -5.88 -0.79
N GLY A 142 -8.43 -7.20 -0.50
CA GLY A 142 -8.04 -7.72 0.81
C GLY A 142 -8.91 -7.16 1.95
N ASN A 143 -8.28 -6.83 3.05
CA ASN A 143 -8.90 -6.12 4.16
C ASN A 143 -8.13 -4.84 4.49
N PRO A 144 -8.40 -3.74 3.76
CA PRO A 144 -7.64 -2.50 3.91
C PRO A 144 -7.75 -1.91 5.32
N SER A 145 -8.88 -2.11 6.01
CA SER A 145 -9.06 -1.64 7.39
C SER A 145 -8.07 -2.30 8.34
N LYS A 146 -7.93 -3.63 8.25
CA LYS A 146 -6.98 -4.38 9.07
C LYS A 146 -5.54 -4.04 8.71
N GLU A 147 -5.24 -3.92 7.43
CA GLU A 147 -3.89 -3.58 6.97
C GLU A 147 -3.46 -2.20 7.46
N LEU A 148 -4.32 -1.19 7.30
CA LEU A 148 -4.07 0.16 7.80
C LEU A 148 -3.97 0.21 9.32
N SER A 149 -4.83 -0.52 10.06
CA SER A 149 -4.74 -0.56 11.52
C SER A 149 -3.39 -1.09 12.00
N VAL A 150 -2.88 -2.16 11.38
CA VAL A 150 -1.55 -2.73 11.71
C VAL A 150 -0.44 -1.75 11.36
N GLN A 151 -0.52 -1.08 10.21
CA GLN A 151 0.48 -0.08 9.80
C GLN A 151 0.48 1.15 10.71
N ILE A 152 -0.71 1.63 11.10
CA ILE A 152 -0.87 2.77 12.01
C ILE A 152 -0.34 2.42 13.39
N GLN A 153 -0.69 1.24 13.93
CA GLN A 153 -0.14 0.79 15.20
C GLN A 153 1.38 0.72 15.13
N GLY A 154 1.94 0.13 14.08
CA GLY A 154 3.38 0.10 13.89
C GLY A 154 4.04 1.48 13.80
N LEU A 155 3.35 2.48 13.22
CA LEU A 155 3.84 3.87 13.21
C LEU A 155 3.80 4.49 14.61
N GLN A 156 2.73 4.25 15.35
CA GLN A 156 2.60 4.73 16.73
C GLN A 156 3.67 4.14 17.66
N ASP A 157 3.91 2.83 17.53
CA ASP A 157 4.97 2.14 18.27
C ASP A 157 6.35 2.71 17.89
N TYR A 158 6.61 2.90 16.58
CA TYR A 158 7.84 3.49 16.09
C TYR A 158 8.10 4.91 16.64
N LEU A 159 7.06 5.77 16.66
CA LEU A 159 7.16 7.12 17.23
C LEU A 159 7.43 7.06 18.74
N ASN A 160 6.74 6.17 19.46
CA ASN A 160 6.93 5.99 20.91
C ASN A 160 8.35 5.51 21.25
N GLU A 161 8.89 4.56 20.51
CA GLU A 161 10.27 4.06 20.66
C GLU A 161 11.32 5.12 20.37
N ASN A 162 11.01 6.12 19.54
CA ASN A 162 11.89 7.22 19.19
C ASN A 162 11.62 8.51 19.98
N GLY A 163 10.96 8.41 21.13
CA GLY A 163 10.85 9.51 22.10
C GLY A 163 9.54 10.30 22.04
N MET A 164 8.55 9.91 21.22
CA MET A 164 7.26 10.58 21.16
C MET A 164 6.16 9.71 21.78
N PRO A 165 5.78 9.91 23.06
CA PRO A 165 4.75 9.14 23.74
C PRO A 165 3.41 9.14 22.99
N TYR A 166 2.62 8.06 23.12
CA TYR A 166 1.31 7.92 22.45
C TYR A 166 0.36 9.10 22.68
N THR A 167 0.40 9.70 23.87
CA THR A 167 -0.43 10.86 24.25
C THR A 167 -0.06 12.13 23.51
N GLU A 168 1.12 12.17 22.94
CA GLU A 168 1.65 13.34 22.23
C GLU A 168 1.64 13.19 20.72
N GLN A 169 1.35 11.99 20.23
CA GLN A 169 1.35 11.71 18.80
C GLN A 169 0.16 12.40 18.11
N PRO A 170 0.40 12.98 16.92
CA PRO A 170 -0.68 13.52 16.11
C PRO A 170 -1.70 12.47 15.71
N GLN A 171 -2.93 12.89 15.47
CA GLN A 171 -3.95 12.02 14.91
C GLN A 171 -3.50 11.46 13.56
N ILE A 172 -3.77 10.17 13.33
CA ILE A 172 -3.49 9.49 12.04
C ILE A 172 -4.82 9.18 11.37
N GLU A 173 -5.05 9.78 10.20
CA GLU A 173 -6.25 9.58 9.39
C GLU A 173 -6.01 8.51 8.32
N PRO A 174 -6.70 7.36 8.37
CA PRO A 174 -6.59 6.33 7.33
C PRO A 174 -7.40 6.72 6.09
N LEU A 175 -6.78 6.68 4.91
CA LEU A 175 -7.45 6.94 3.63
C LEU A 175 -7.20 5.81 2.65
N LEU A 176 -8.28 5.25 2.09
CA LEU A 176 -8.23 4.30 0.99
C LEU A 176 -8.25 5.06 -0.34
N VAL A 177 -7.13 5.09 -1.04
CA VAL A 177 -6.95 5.89 -2.25
C VAL A 177 -7.13 5.04 -3.50
N ILE A 178 -8.19 5.30 -4.25
CA ILE A 178 -8.49 4.60 -5.51
C ILE A 178 -7.72 5.26 -6.65
N LEU A 179 -6.80 4.50 -7.25
CA LEU A 179 -5.89 4.98 -8.29
C LEU A 179 -6.41 4.80 -9.72
N THR A 180 -7.64 4.31 -9.91
CA THR A 180 -8.22 4.07 -11.24
C THR A 180 -9.68 4.50 -11.31
N ASP A 181 -10.06 5.12 -12.42
CA ASP A 181 -11.45 5.53 -12.67
C ASP A 181 -12.36 4.34 -13.04
N LYS A 182 -11.78 3.13 -13.19
CA LYS A 182 -12.55 1.90 -13.50
C LYS A 182 -13.21 1.29 -12.27
N THR A 183 -12.91 1.77 -11.07
CA THR A 183 -13.52 1.32 -9.83
C THR A 183 -14.90 1.93 -9.68
N LYS A 184 -15.88 1.10 -9.41
CA LYS A 184 -17.24 1.50 -9.05
C LYS A 184 -17.43 1.35 -7.53
N PHE A 185 -18.29 2.16 -6.96
CA PHE A 185 -18.64 2.09 -5.55
C PHE A 185 -20.02 1.50 -5.38
N GLY A 186 -20.13 0.48 -4.54
CA GLY A 186 -21.38 -0.05 -4.02
C GLY A 186 -21.75 0.62 -2.69
N GLU A 187 -22.35 -0.14 -1.79
CA GLU A 187 -22.72 0.34 -0.46
C GLU A 187 -21.48 0.50 0.42
N LEU A 188 -21.30 1.70 1.00
CA LEU A 188 -20.11 2.10 1.77
C LEU A 188 -20.46 2.85 3.06
N ASN A 189 -21.74 2.93 3.43
CA ASN A 189 -22.23 3.81 4.50
C ASN A 189 -21.54 3.57 5.86
N ASP A 190 -21.21 2.31 6.17
CA ASP A 190 -20.58 1.91 7.43
C ASP A 190 -19.09 1.61 7.29
N ALA A 191 -18.46 2.02 6.18
CA ALA A 191 -17.04 1.75 5.96
C ALA A 191 -16.17 2.47 7.00
N PRO A 192 -15.27 1.74 7.71
CA PRO A 192 -14.48 2.32 8.81
C PRO A 192 -13.33 3.21 8.32
N ILE A 193 -13.14 3.31 7.01
CA ILE A 193 -12.08 4.09 6.36
C ILE A 193 -12.71 4.90 5.24
N GLN A 194 -12.37 6.18 5.17
CA GLN A 194 -12.80 7.04 4.07
C GLN A 194 -12.12 6.61 2.76
N ILE A 195 -12.94 6.46 1.71
CA ILE A 195 -12.48 6.16 0.36
C ILE A 195 -12.38 7.44 -0.44
N VAL A 196 -11.29 7.61 -1.16
CA VAL A 196 -11.00 8.80 -1.94
C VAL A 196 -10.51 8.41 -3.33
N ASN A 197 -11.09 8.99 -4.38
CA ASN A 197 -10.52 8.89 -5.72
C ASN A 197 -9.24 9.72 -5.81
N ILE A 198 -8.24 9.25 -6.55
CA ILE A 198 -6.95 9.95 -6.72
C ILE A 198 -7.13 11.39 -7.21
N ASN A 199 -8.12 11.66 -8.07
CA ASN A 199 -8.41 13.00 -8.60
C ASN A 199 -8.95 13.96 -7.53
N GLU A 200 -9.51 13.43 -6.44
CA GLU A 200 -10.05 14.19 -5.32
C GLU A 200 -9.14 14.21 -4.08
N LEU A 201 -8.07 13.43 -4.09
CA LEU A 201 -7.19 13.23 -2.94
C LEU A 201 -6.73 14.56 -2.32
N LYS A 202 -6.21 15.47 -3.12
CA LYS A 202 -5.75 16.80 -2.69
C LYS A 202 -6.87 17.63 -2.07
N ARG A 203 -8.08 17.61 -2.66
CA ARG A 203 -9.24 18.33 -2.16
C ARG A 203 -9.70 17.78 -0.81
N THR A 204 -9.73 16.45 -0.70
CA THR A 204 -10.12 15.76 0.52
C THR A 204 -9.17 16.05 1.67
N ILE A 205 -7.85 15.94 1.46
CA ILE A 205 -6.85 16.28 2.48
C ILE A 205 -7.04 17.71 2.97
N ARG A 206 -7.18 18.68 2.08
CA ARG A 206 -7.41 20.08 2.45
C ARG A 206 -8.72 20.31 3.21
N ARG A 207 -9.75 19.53 2.92
CA ARG A 207 -11.01 19.59 3.66
C ARG A 207 -10.82 19.06 5.08
N LEU A 208 -10.20 17.89 5.22
CA LEU A 208 -9.93 17.26 6.52
C LEU A 208 -9.03 18.12 7.43
N ASP A 209 -8.06 18.85 6.86
CA ASP A 209 -7.25 19.81 7.62
C ASP A 209 -8.08 20.99 8.13
N ARG A 210 -9.04 21.48 7.36
CA ARG A 210 -9.92 22.59 7.78
C ARG A 210 -10.94 22.18 8.84
N GLU A 211 -11.39 20.93 8.81
CA GLU A 211 -12.37 20.39 9.75
C GLU A 211 -11.78 20.16 11.15
N ASN A 212 -10.46 20.15 11.29
CA ASN A 212 -9.77 19.99 12.57
C ASN A 212 -8.69 21.08 12.79
N PRO A 213 -9.07 22.36 12.92
CA PRO A 213 -8.10 23.44 13.14
C PRO A 213 -7.43 23.38 14.51
N GLU A 214 -8.09 22.78 15.52
CA GLU A 214 -7.53 22.62 16.88
C GLU A 214 -6.44 21.55 16.94
N GLY A 215 -6.35 20.66 15.93
CA GLY A 215 -5.33 19.64 15.83
C GLY A 215 -3.99 20.15 15.27
N ALA A 216 -3.80 21.48 15.13
CA ALA A 216 -2.58 22.05 14.58
C ALA A 216 -1.35 21.57 15.36
N ILE A 217 -0.42 20.94 14.67
CA ILE A 217 0.85 20.50 15.23
C ILE A 217 1.73 21.74 15.39
N SER A 218 2.23 21.99 16.61
CA SER A 218 3.14 23.13 16.82
C SER A 218 4.40 22.98 15.97
N GLU A 219 5.02 24.10 15.57
CA GLU A 219 6.24 24.08 14.72
C GLU A 219 7.35 23.24 15.37
N GLY A 220 7.56 23.38 16.68
CA GLY A 220 8.57 22.60 17.41
C GLY A 220 8.30 21.09 17.34
N LYS A 221 7.04 20.70 17.49
CA LYS A 221 6.62 19.29 17.41
C LYS A 221 6.70 18.76 15.98
N LEU A 222 6.42 19.60 14.98
CA LEU A 222 6.55 19.25 13.57
C LEU A 222 8.02 18.94 13.21
N GLU A 223 8.97 19.76 13.71
CA GLU A 223 10.40 19.52 13.49
C GLU A 223 10.90 18.28 14.24
N GLU A 224 10.41 18.03 15.45
CA GLU A 224 10.69 16.79 16.19
C GLU A 224 10.21 15.55 15.38
N ILE A 225 8.98 15.57 14.91
CA ILE A 225 8.43 14.51 14.05
C ILE A 225 9.29 14.31 12.80
N LYS A 226 9.64 15.38 12.11
CA LYS A 226 10.50 15.32 10.92
C LYS A 226 11.88 14.72 11.24
N SER A 227 12.44 15.01 12.40
CA SER A 227 13.73 14.44 12.83
C SER A 227 13.64 12.94 13.13
N ILE A 228 12.51 12.47 13.67
CA ILE A 228 12.25 11.04 13.94
C ILE A 228 12.03 10.27 12.63
N LEU A 229 11.33 10.86 11.68
CA LEU A 229 10.95 10.17 10.43
C LEU A 229 12.05 10.19 9.36
N GLY A 230 13.07 11.07 9.49
CA GLY A 230 14.25 11.14 8.61
C GLY A 230 14.17 12.22 7.56
#